data_2a3ad5ab5f56971ef9b898103b6f9074
#
_entry.id   2a3ad5ab5f56971ef9b898103b6f9074
#
_cell.length_a   1.000
_cell.length_b   1.000
_cell.length_c   1.000
_cell.angle_alpha   90.00
_cell.angle_beta   90.00
_cell.angle_gamma   90.00
#
_symmetry.space_group_name_H-M   'P 1'
#
loop_
_entity.id
_entity.type
_entity.pdbx_description
1 polymer ?
#
loop_
_entity_poly.entity_id
_entity_poly.type
_entity_poly.pdbx_seq_one_letter_code
_entity_poly.pdbx_strand_id
1 'polypeptide(L)'
;NVILSKYPVSEEKSFKLSVLKEGDYVRSFGYVKVVKEGKEFYFATTHLDHKYEDAARLKQVDEILACVEHLDKPVILGGDLNSRRGSATMAAFQKYFTVNCLSDGAPWTVPVPSPAYACDWLIYAPNEAFTVKAYNVCYWADKESDHYPVVATYLIK
;
A
#
# COMPACT_ATOMS: atom_id res chain seq x y z
N ASN A 1 0.44 -11.31 4.28
CA ASN A 1 1.17 -10.05 4.47
C ASN A 1 1.81 -10.02 5.86
N VAL A 2 2.95 -9.34 6.00
CA VAL A 2 3.66 -9.16 7.26
C VAL A 2 4.16 -7.73 7.35
N ILE A 3 4.19 -7.18 8.56
CA ILE A 3 4.84 -5.90 8.87
C ILE A 3 6.01 -6.19 9.80
N LEU A 4 7.19 -5.71 9.45
CA LEU A 4 8.38 -5.75 10.29
C LEU A 4 8.76 -4.32 10.68
N SER A 5 9.02 -4.09 11.97
CA SER A 5 9.38 -2.77 12.48
C SER A 5 10.57 -2.88 13.43
N LYS A 6 11.51 -1.95 13.32
CA LYS A 6 12.56 -1.74 14.32
C LYS A 6 12.17 -0.70 15.39
N TYR A 7 11.00 -0.10 15.23
CA TYR A 7 10.41 0.79 16.24
C TYR A 7 9.32 0.05 17.02
N PRO A 8 9.00 0.49 18.24
CA PRO A 8 7.88 -0.06 18.99
C PRO A 8 6.58 0.00 18.19
N VAL A 9 5.82 -1.08 18.27
CA VAL A 9 4.50 -1.18 17.64
C VAL A 9 3.44 -1.50 18.68
N SER A 10 2.24 -1.03 18.45
CA SER A 10 1.05 -1.29 19.25
C SER A 10 -0.19 -1.29 18.36
N GLU A 11 -1.36 -1.55 18.95
CA GLU A 11 -2.64 -1.52 18.23
C GLU A 11 -2.64 -2.32 16.92
N GLU A 12 -2.08 -3.53 16.97
CA GLU A 12 -2.08 -4.38 15.79
C GLU A 12 -3.49 -4.90 15.50
N LYS A 13 -3.91 -4.78 14.25
CA LYS A 13 -5.18 -5.33 13.75
C LYS A 13 -5.01 -5.91 12.37
N SER A 14 -5.83 -6.93 12.09
CA SER A 14 -5.88 -7.57 10.78
C SER A 14 -7.31 -7.98 10.44
N PHE A 15 -7.68 -7.83 9.18
CA PHE A 15 -9.02 -8.08 8.66
C PHE A 15 -8.93 -8.92 7.40
N LYS A 16 -9.86 -9.86 7.24
CA LYS A 16 -10.08 -10.53 5.97
C LYS A 16 -10.89 -9.61 5.06
N LEU A 17 -10.46 -9.46 3.84
CA LEU A 17 -11.18 -8.72 2.81
C LEU A 17 -12.16 -9.65 2.09
N SER A 18 -13.27 -9.08 1.64
CA SER A 18 -14.29 -9.82 0.92
C SER A 18 -13.76 -10.39 -0.40
N VAL A 19 -14.27 -11.55 -0.75
CA VAL A 19 -14.11 -12.14 -2.07
C VAL A 19 -15.31 -11.78 -2.96
N LEU A 20 -15.10 -11.80 -4.27
CA LEU A 20 -16.18 -11.54 -5.22
C LEU A 20 -17.03 -12.80 -5.46
N LYS A 21 -16.39 -13.97 -5.48
CA LYS A 21 -17.03 -15.27 -5.64
C LYS A 21 -16.53 -16.25 -4.61
N GLU A 22 -17.36 -17.21 -4.25
CA GLU A 22 -16.95 -18.34 -3.43
C GLU A 22 -15.79 -19.11 -4.08
N GLY A 23 -14.78 -19.46 -3.27
CA GLY A 23 -13.56 -20.14 -3.75
C GLY A 23 -12.47 -19.21 -4.26
N ASP A 24 -12.69 -17.89 -4.29
CA ASP A 24 -11.63 -16.92 -4.57
C ASP A 24 -10.64 -16.82 -3.40
N TYR A 25 -9.41 -16.37 -3.70
CA TYR A 25 -8.40 -16.15 -2.67
C TYR A 25 -8.82 -15.06 -1.69
N VAL A 26 -8.90 -15.41 -0.41
CA VAL A 26 -9.15 -14.45 0.66
C VAL A 26 -7.92 -13.56 0.83
N ARG A 27 -8.09 -12.28 0.60
CA ARG A 27 -7.07 -11.26 0.85
C ARG A 27 -7.21 -10.69 2.25
N SER A 28 -6.21 -9.96 2.70
CA SER A 28 -6.22 -9.35 4.03
C SER A 28 -5.67 -7.93 4.00
N PHE A 29 -6.17 -7.13 4.92
CA PHE A 29 -5.63 -5.82 5.28
C PHE A 29 -5.22 -5.87 6.75
N GLY A 30 -4.11 -5.24 7.10
CA GLY A 30 -3.70 -5.14 8.48
C GLY A 30 -2.86 -3.88 8.73
N TYR A 31 -2.84 -3.44 9.99
CA TYR A 31 -2.06 -2.28 10.40
C TYR A 31 -1.53 -2.41 11.82
N VAL A 32 -0.51 -1.62 12.11
CA VAL A 32 0.07 -1.41 13.45
C VAL A 32 0.25 0.08 13.68
N LYS A 33 0.13 0.54 14.92
CA LYS A 33 0.59 1.87 15.32
C LYS A 33 2.08 1.81 15.62
N VAL A 34 2.83 2.71 15.03
CA VAL A 34 4.29 2.84 15.18
C VAL A 34 4.61 4.14 15.92
N VAL A 35 5.54 4.08 16.85
CA VAL A 35 6.08 5.27 17.55
C VAL A 35 7.53 5.46 17.13
N LYS A 36 7.82 6.60 16.50
CA LYS A 36 9.17 7.00 16.10
C LYS A 36 9.48 8.40 16.59
N GLU A 37 10.46 8.54 17.47
CA GLU A 37 10.90 9.84 18.00
C GLU A 37 9.75 10.68 18.59
N GLY A 38 8.82 10.01 19.29
CA GLY A 38 7.65 10.63 19.90
C GLY A 38 6.49 10.93 18.91
N LYS A 39 6.65 10.65 17.64
CA LYS A 39 5.59 10.77 16.62
C LYS A 39 4.91 9.43 16.40
N GLU A 40 3.58 9.45 16.37
CA GLU A 40 2.75 8.28 16.16
C GLU A 40 2.16 8.29 14.75
N PHE A 41 2.16 7.14 14.11
CA PHE A 41 1.49 6.91 12.83
C PHE A 41 1.13 5.44 12.68
N TYR A 42 0.18 5.13 11.80
CA TYR A 42 -0.11 3.76 11.43
C TYR A 42 0.69 3.36 10.19
N PHE A 43 1.22 2.15 10.23
CA PHE A 43 1.72 1.48 9.03
C PHE A 43 0.80 0.31 8.70
N ALA A 44 0.27 0.30 7.50
CA ALA A 44 -0.69 -0.68 7.03
C ALA A 44 -0.15 -1.45 5.82
N THR A 45 -0.66 -2.66 5.62
CA THR A 45 -0.32 -3.49 4.47
C THR A 45 -1.52 -4.24 3.93
N THR A 46 -1.54 -4.42 2.61
CA THR A 46 -2.52 -5.26 1.92
C THR A 46 -1.90 -5.92 0.69
N HIS A 47 -2.57 -6.93 0.17
CA HIS A 47 -2.37 -7.49 -1.15
C HIS A 47 -3.76 -7.72 -1.75
N LEU A 48 -4.17 -6.88 -2.69
CA LEU A 48 -5.52 -6.91 -3.28
C LEU A 48 -5.69 -8.08 -4.25
N ASP A 49 -6.92 -8.33 -4.62
CA ASP A 49 -7.25 -9.38 -5.59
C ASP A 49 -6.65 -9.08 -6.97
N HIS A 50 -6.17 -10.11 -7.65
CA HIS A 50 -5.58 -10.01 -8.99
C HIS A 50 -6.57 -10.33 -10.11
N LYS A 51 -7.76 -10.84 -9.77
CA LYS A 51 -8.81 -11.23 -10.72
C LYS A 51 -9.83 -10.11 -10.94
N TYR A 52 -10.73 -10.35 -11.87
CA TYR A 52 -11.94 -9.54 -12.12
C TYR A 52 -11.68 -8.06 -12.34
N GLU A 53 -10.55 -7.73 -12.97
CA GLU A 53 -10.15 -6.33 -13.20
C GLU A 53 -10.27 -5.49 -11.93
N ASP A 54 -11.10 -4.43 -11.93
CA ASP A 54 -11.27 -3.57 -10.75
C ASP A 54 -12.40 -4.02 -9.80
N ALA A 55 -13.32 -4.90 -10.21
CA ALA A 55 -14.54 -5.16 -9.44
C ALA A 55 -14.28 -5.71 -8.01
N ALA A 56 -13.38 -6.70 -7.88
CA ALA A 56 -13.03 -7.24 -6.57
C ALA A 56 -12.21 -6.23 -5.75
N ARG A 57 -11.26 -5.54 -6.43
CA ARG A 57 -10.40 -4.55 -5.79
C ARG A 57 -11.17 -3.34 -5.27
N LEU A 58 -12.15 -2.82 -6.00
CA LEU A 58 -12.98 -1.70 -5.55
C LEU A 58 -13.71 -2.03 -4.25
N LYS A 59 -14.31 -3.24 -4.16
CA LYS A 59 -14.94 -3.70 -2.92
C LYS A 59 -13.94 -3.76 -1.76
N GLN A 60 -12.74 -4.29 -2.01
CA GLN A 60 -11.67 -4.38 -1.02
C GLN A 60 -11.16 -3.00 -0.60
N VAL A 61 -11.07 -2.04 -1.54
CA VAL A 61 -10.72 -0.65 -1.23
C VAL A 61 -11.76 -0.01 -0.34
N ASP A 62 -13.05 -0.17 -0.61
CA ASP A 62 -14.11 0.39 0.24
C ASP A 62 -14.02 -0.15 1.67
N GLU A 63 -13.72 -1.45 1.85
CA GLU A 63 -13.51 -2.06 3.16
C GLU A 63 -12.25 -1.50 3.86
N ILE A 64 -11.16 -1.28 3.14
CA ILE A 64 -9.94 -0.68 3.68
C ILE A 64 -10.20 0.77 4.09
N LEU A 65 -10.87 1.57 3.25
CA LEU A 65 -11.18 2.96 3.54
C LEU A 65 -12.06 3.08 4.79
N ALA A 66 -13.09 2.23 4.91
CA ALA A 66 -13.93 2.17 6.11
C ALA A 66 -13.13 1.87 7.40
N CYS A 67 -12.05 1.08 7.29
CA CYS A 67 -11.16 0.84 8.44
C CYS A 67 -10.27 2.05 8.75
N VAL A 68 -9.65 2.66 7.73
CA VAL A 68 -8.64 3.70 7.95
C VAL A 68 -9.25 5.07 8.30
N GLU A 69 -10.49 5.35 7.91
CA GLU A 69 -11.21 6.56 8.26
C GLU A 69 -11.39 6.76 9.79
N HIS A 70 -11.32 5.67 10.54
CA HIS A 70 -11.44 5.69 12.01
C HIS A 70 -10.10 5.76 12.75
N LEU A 71 -8.98 5.80 12.03
CA LEU A 71 -7.66 5.92 12.64
C LEU A 71 -7.42 7.37 13.11
N ASP A 72 -6.91 7.50 14.32
CA ASP A 72 -6.67 8.81 14.97
C ASP A 72 -5.32 9.44 14.63
N LYS A 73 -4.48 8.72 13.89
CA LYS A 73 -3.14 9.16 13.47
C LYS A 73 -2.95 8.97 11.97
N PRO A 74 -1.97 9.67 11.37
CA PRO A 74 -1.60 9.49 9.98
C PRO A 74 -1.29 8.04 9.64
N VAL A 75 -1.56 7.63 8.40
CA VAL A 75 -1.34 6.25 7.93
C VAL A 75 -0.48 6.21 6.67
N ILE A 76 0.43 5.26 6.63
CA ILE A 76 1.14 4.83 5.41
C ILE A 76 0.64 3.43 5.07
N LEU A 77 0.15 3.23 3.87
CA LEU A 77 -0.27 1.92 3.35
C LEU A 77 0.69 1.46 2.27
N GLY A 78 1.23 0.26 2.44
CA GLY A 78 2.10 -0.39 1.46
C GLY A 78 1.61 -1.78 1.05
N GLY A 79 1.88 -2.16 -0.20
CA GLY A 79 1.59 -3.51 -0.68
C GLY A 79 1.38 -3.60 -2.18
N ASP A 80 1.14 -4.84 -2.62
CA ASP A 80 0.70 -5.12 -3.98
C ASP A 80 -0.80 -4.81 -4.09
N LEU A 81 -1.12 -3.69 -4.72
CA LEU A 81 -2.49 -3.26 -4.95
C LEU A 81 -3.09 -3.88 -6.23
N ASN A 82 -2.33 -4.71 -6.96
CA ASN A 82 -2.73 -5.32 -8.24
C ASN A 82 -3.37 -4.31 -9.20
N SER A 83 -2.94 -3.07 -9.14
CA SER A 83 -3.59 -1.95 -9.81
C SER A 83 -2.57 -0.97 -10.37
N ARG A 84 -2.73 -0.67 -11.65
CA ARG A 84 -1.89 0.29 -12.36
C ARG A 84 -2.32 1.73 -12.06
N ARG A 85 -1.40 2.65 -12.22
CA ARG A 85 -1.71 4.08 -12.21
C ARG A 85 -2.86 4.38 -13.19
N GLY A 86 -3.83 5.16 -12.74
CA GLY A 86 -5.00 5.53 -13.56
C GLY A 86 -6.13 4.48 -13.59
N SER A 87 -5.98 3.33 -12.92
CA SER A 87 -7.09 2.39 -12.74
C SER A 87 -8.18 2.94 -11.84
N ALA A 88 -9.39 2.38 -11.92
CA ALA A 88 -10.49 2.73 -11.03
C ALA A 88 -10.14 2.46 -9.55
N THR A 89 -9.42 1.38 -9.27
CA THR A 89 -8.90 1.05 -7.93
C THR A 89 -7.99 2.15 -7.38
N MET A 90 -7.02 2.64 -8.17
CA MET A 90 -6.13 3.71 -7.73
C MET A 90 -6.87 5.04 -7.58
N ALA A 91 -7.84 5.33 -8.44
CA ALA A 91 -8.71 6.50 -8.31
C ALA A 91 -9.57 6.44 -7.04
N ALA A 92 -10.02 5.25 -6.62
CA ALA A 92 -10.73 5.06 -5.36
C ALA A 92 -9.82 5.36 -4.15
N PHE A 93 -8.60 4.82 -4.12
CA PHE A 93 -7.63 5.17 -3.07
C PHE A 93 -7.29 6.66 -3.02
N GLN A 94 -7.20 7.34 -4.17
CA GLN A 94 -6.88 8.77 -4.23
C GLN A 94 -7.94 9.69 -3.62
N LYS A 95 -9.13 9.19 -3.33
CA LYS A 95 -10.15 9.95 -2.57
C LYS A 95 -9.72 10.21 -1.12
N TYR A 96 -8.86 9.37 -0.58
CA TYR A 96 -8.39 9.44 0.81
C TYR A 96 -6.86 9.54 0.91
N PHE A 97 -6.14 8.76 0.11
CA PHE A 97 -4.68 8.67 0.14
C PHE A 97 -4.02 9.55 -0.91
N THR A 98 -2.88 10.09 -0.56
CA THR A 98 -1.93 10.66 -1.52
C THR A 98 -1.12 9.54 -2.16
N VAL A 99 -1.20 9.46 -3.49
CA VAL A 99 -0.41 8.54 -4.31
C VAL A 99 0.73 9.33 -4.94
N ASN A 100 1.90 9.34 -4.31
CA ASN A 100 3.08 10.02 -4.82
C ASN A 100 4.02 9.04 -5.51
N CYS A 101 4.06 9.12 -6.84
CA CYS A 101 5.25 8.80 -7.62
C CYS A 101 5.95 10.12 -7.92
N LEU A 102 7.19 10.29 -7.52
CA LEU A 102 7.98 11.51 -7.72
C LEU A 102 8.38 11.75 -9.19
N SER A 103 8.02 10.88 -10.11
CA SER A 103 8.30 11.01 -11.54
C SER A 103 7.08 10.71 -12.39
N ASP A 104 6.98 11.32 -13.56
CA ASP A 104 5.93 11.06 -14.57
C ASP A 104 5.94 9.62 -15.10
N GLY A 105 7.06 8.90 -14.94
CA GLY A 105 7.15 7.46 -15.13
C GLY A 105 6.98 6.77 -13.78
N ALA A 106 5.82 6.17 -13.52
CA ALA A 106 5.70 5.31 -12.36
C ALA A 106 6.83 4.26 -12.41
N PRO A 107 7.62 4.12 -11.34
CA PRO A 107 8.66 3.12 -11.32
C PRO A 107 7.98 1.75 -11.39
N TRP A 108 8.22 1.03 -12.45
CA TRP A 108 7.61 -0.27 -12.71
C TRP A 108 8.18 -1.31 -11.75
N THR A 109 7.32 -2.17 -11.22
CA THR A 109 7.71 -3.14 -10.21
C THR A 109 7.62 -4.58 -10.69
N VAL A 110 6.87 -4.85 -11.77
CA VAL A 110 6.61 -6.21 -12.25
C VAL A 110 6.51 -6.27 -13.78
N PRO A 111 6.88 -7.39 -14.41
CA PRO A 111 7.61 -8.55 -13.87
C PRO A 111 9.13 -8.32 -13.81
N VAL A 112 9.81 -9.03 -12.93
CA VAL A 112 11.27 -9.14 -12.90
C VAL A 112 11.70 -10.15 -13.98
N PRO A 113 12.79 -9.92 -14.75
CA PRO A 113 13.70 -8.76 -14.73
C PRO A 113 13.30 -7.62 -15.67
N SER A 114 12.17 -7.72 -16.37
CA SER A 114 11.75 -6.77 -17.41
C SER A 114 10.41 -6.12 -17.01
N PRO A 115 10.43 -5.15 -16.08
CA PRO A 115 9.21 -4.59 -15.54
C PRO A 115 8.45 -3.80 -16.62
N ALA A 116 7.12 -3.95 -16.64
CA ALA A 116 6.23 -3.36 -17.62
C ALA A 116 5.16 -2.44 -17.00
N TYR A 117 4.95 -2.55 -15.69
CA TYR A 117 4.00 -1.70 -14.95
C TYR A 117 4.29 -1.72 -13.45
N ALA A 118 3.68 -0.77 -12.72
CA ALA A 118 3.68 -0.74 -11.26
C ALA A 118 2.35 -1.28 -10.73
N CYS A 119 2.41 -2.15 -9.72
CA CYS A 119 1.27 -2.57 -8.92
C CYS A 119 1.57 -2.56 -7.42
N ASP A 120 2.82 -2.36 -7.05
CA ASP A 120 3.30 -2.23 -5.68
C ASP A 120 3.42 -0.75 -5.32
N TRP A 121 2.75 -0.35 -4.25
CA TRP A 121 2.60 1.06 -3.92
C TRP A 121 2.88 1.31 -2.44
N LEU A 122 3.39 2.52 -2.16
CA LEU A 122 3.39 3.15 -0.85
C LEU A 122 2.60 4.45 -0.96
N ILE A 123 1.46 4.50 -0.30
CA ILE A 123 0.53 5.64 -0.29
C ILE A 123 0.28 6.10 1.15
N TYR A 124 -0.15 7.33 1.37
CA TYR A 124 -0.28 7.87 2.72
C TYR A 124 -1.41 8.88 2.87
N ALA A 125 -1.89 9.05 4.09
CA ALA A 125 -2.90 10.03 4.46
C ALA A 125 -2.70 10.52 5.91
N PRO A 126 -3.08 11.76 6.24
CA PRO A 126 -3.41 12.83 5.30
C PRO A 126 -2.15 13.39 4.61
N ASN A 127 -2.33 14.11 3.51
CA ASN A 127 -1.21 14.63 2.71
C ASN A 127 -0.26 15.53 3.50
N GLU A 128 -0.78 16.35 4.38
CA GLU A 128 -0.01 17.30 5.20
C GLU A 128 0.84 16.63 6.29
N ALA A 129 0.54 15.38 6.67
CA ALA A 129 1.27 14.68 7.73
C ALA A 129 2.65 14.21 7.31
N PHE A 130 2.89 14.06 6.01
CA PHE A 130 4.14 13.52 5.50
C PHE A 130 4.75 14.40 4.41
N THR A 131 6.08 14.34 4.32
CA THR A 131 6.81 14.83 3.15
C THR A 131 7.60 13.67 2.58
N VAL A 132 7.36 13.31 1.33
CA VAL A 132 8.13 12.29 0.63
C VAL A 132 9.49 12.86 0.25
N LYS A 133 10.58 12.27 0.74
CA LYS A 133 11.97 12.65 0.43
C LYS A 133 12.55 11.81 -0.69
N ALA A 134 12.14 10.55 -0.78
CA ALA A 134 12.55 9.64 -1.85
C ALA A 134 11.48 8.57 -2.07
N TYR A 135 11.37 8.10 -3.30
CA TYR A 135 10.54 6.97 -3.70
C TYR A 135 11.27 6.23 -4.82
N ASN A 136 11.68 5.00 -4.58
CA ASN A 136 12.53 4.25 -5.50
C ASN A 136 12.06 2.79 -5.62
N VAL A 137 12.38 2.18 -6.77
CA VAL A 137 12.30 0.74 -6.97
C VAL A 137 13.71 0.17 -6.95
N CYS A 138 13.89 -0.92 -6.22
CA CYS A 138 15.20 -1.56 -6.03
C CYS A 138 15.48 -2.57 -7.15
N TYR A 139 15.84 -2.10 -8.34
CA TYR A 139 16.10 -2.95 -9.52
C TYR A 139 17.31 -3.90 -9.39
N TRP A 140 18.11 -3.73 -8.35
CA TRP A 140 19.21 -4.66 -8.03
C TRP A 140 18.74 -5.95 -7.33
N ALA A 141 17.53 -5.98 -6.78
CA ALA A 141 16.93 -7.14 -6.13
C ALA A 141 16.14 -7.96 -7.17
N ASP A 142 16.85 -8.60 -8.10
CA ASP A 142 16.28 -9.23 -9.30
C ASP A 142 16.19 -10.78 -9.23
N LYS A 143 16.39 -11.34 -8.03
CA LYS A 143 16.41 -12.82 -7.81
C LYS A 143 15.48 -13.28 -6.71
N GLU A 144 14.98 -12.38 -5.90
CA GLU A 144 14.26 -12.69 -4.66
C GLU A 144 12.76 -12.83 -4.86
N SER A 145 12.22 -12.22 -5.94
CA SER A 145 10.78 -12.18 -6.23
C SER A 145 10.57 -11.91 -7.72
N ASP A 146 9.35 -12.14 -8.21
CA ASP A 146 8.87 -11.66 -9.50
C ASP A 146 8.42 -10.19 -9.48
N HIS A 147 8.48 -9.54 -8.30
CA HIS A 147 8.28 -8.09 -8.09
C HIS A 147 9.53 -7.44 -7.54
N TYR A 148 9.84 -6.23 -8.00
CA TYR A 148 10.89 -5.40 -7.42
C TYR A 148 10.39 -4.69 -6.15
N PRO A 149 11.23 -4.62 -5.08
CA PRO A 149 10.89 -3.90 -3.86
C PRO A 149 10.73 -2.39 -4.10
N VAL A 150 9.73 -1.80 -3.45
CA VAL A 150 9.52 -0.35 -3.39
C VAL A 150 10.03 0.18 -2.07
N VAL A 151 10.82 1.24 -2.10
CA VAL A 151 11.36 1.91 -0.91
C VAL A 151 11.02 3.39 -0.97
N ALA A 152 10.47 3.90 0.13
CA ALA A 152 10.21 5.33 0.28
C ALA A 152 10.77 5.87 1.59
N THR A 153 11.20 7.12 1.56
CA THR A 153 11.62 7.88 2.74
C THR A 153 10.62 8.98 3.00
N TYR A 154 9.99 8.93 4.18
CA TYR A 154 9.04 9.94 4.63
C TYR A 154 9.62 10.74 5.80
N LEU A 155 9.42 12.05 5.76
CA LEU A 155 9.52 12.93 6.92
C LEU A 155 8.13 13.06 7.52
N ILE A 156 7.96 12.67 8.78
CA ILE A 156 6.71 12.84 9.55
C ILE A 156 6.74 14.27 10.13
N LYS A 157 5.70 15.03 9.90
CA LYS A 157 5.56 16.41 10.41
C LYS A 157 5.03 16.46 11.83
#